data_0ae7d3965d10963e61fdc770a9a3f35d
#
_entry.id   0ae7d3965d10963e61fdc770a9a3f35d
#
_cell.length_a   1.000
_cell.length_b   1.000
_cell.length_c   1.000
_cell.angle_alpha   90.00
_cell.angle_beta   90.00
_cell.angle_gamma   90.00
#
_symmetry.space_group_name_H-M   'P 1'
#
loop_
_entity.id
_entity.type
_entity.pdbx_description
1 polymer ?
#
loop_
_entity_poly.entity_id
_entity_poly.type
_entity_poly.pdbx_seq_one_letter_code
_entity_poly.pdbx_strand_id
1 'polypeptide(L)'
;MPKALSHIALIVAHPTRTADLLTGVFPDARIVRGEDPQDAHPEVIVELGGLEFALIRGNGPASRNGDHIAFAVSKEEQLACAARMDALALDYQTAREDMALYFSDYDNHVFELEVVGS
;
A
#
# COMPACT_ATOMS: atom_id res chain seq x y z
N MET A 1 -3.10 -10.11 -25.65
CA MET A 1 -1.98 -9.75 -24.73
C MET A 1 -2.36 -8.54 -23.91
N PRO A 2 -2.22 -8.62 -22.58
CA PRO A 2 -2.43 -7.44 -21.76
C PRO A 2 -1.38 -6.38 -22.08
N LYS A 3 -1.79 -5.11 -22.04
CA LYS A 3 -0.90 -3.98 -22.32
C LYS A 3 -0.15 -3.55 -21.06
N ALA A 4 -0.80 -3.62 -19.91
CA ALA A 4 -0.25 -3.24 -18.62
C ALA A 4 -1.20 -3.68 -17.53
N LEU A 5 -0.79 -3.52 -16.27
CA LEU A 5 -1.72 -3.62 -15.16
C LEU A 5 -2.60 -2.36 -15.15
N SER A 6 -3.91 -2.55 -15.10
CA SER A 6 -4.87 -1.44 -14.99
C SER A 6 -4.92 -0.94 -13.54
N HIS A 7 -5.23 -1.84 -12.62
CA HIS A 7 -5.33 -1.51 -11.20
C HIS A 7 -5.23 -2.78 -10.37
N ILE A 8 -5.02 -2.60 -9.08
CA ILE A 8 -5.07 -3.65 -8.08
C ILE A 8 -6.20 -3.31 -7.13
N ALA A 9 -7.13 -4.24 -6.94
CA ALA A 9 -8.23 -4.05 -6.00
C ALA A 9 -7.91 -4.75 -4.68
N LEU A 10 -8.07 -4.03 -3.57
CA LEU A 10 -7.89 -4.56 -2.23
C LEU A 10 -9.19 -4.39 -1.46
N ILE A 11 -9.65 -5.48 -0.85
CA ILE A 11 -10.84 -5.45 0.00
C ILE A 11 -10.40 -5.05 1.40
N VAL A 12 -10.95 -3.96 1.92
CA VAL A 12 -10.56 -3.38 3.20
C VAL A 12 -11.81 -2.98 3.99
N ALA A 13 -11.68 -2.96 5.32
CA ALA A 13 -12.82 -2.60 6.17
C ALA A 13 -13.18 -1.12 6.05
N HIS A 14 -12.18 -0.25 5.95
CA HIS A 14 -12.36 1.21 5.93
C HIS A 14 -11.48 1.83 4.84
N PRO A 15 -11.99 2.00 3.62
CA PRO A 15 -11.18 2.48 2.48
C PRO A 15 -10.46 3.80 2.73
N THR A 16 -11.11 4.79 3.31
CA THR A 16 -10.47 6.08 3.60
C THR A 16 -9.31 5.93 4.58
N ARG A 17 -9.48 5.10 5.60
CA ARG A 17 -8.42 4.84 6.58
C ARG A 17 -7.20 4.18 5.92
N THR A 18 -7.44 3.22 5.03
CA THR A 18 -6.34 2.57 4.28
C THR A 18 -5.67 3.56 3.33
N ALA A 19 -6.45 4.41 2.66
CA ALA A 19 -5.90 5.45 1.80
C ALA A 19 -5.00 6.41 2.59
N ASP A 20 -5.42 6.81 3.79
CA ASP A 20 -4.63 7.67 4.67
C ASP A 20 -3.32 6.98 5.11
N LEU A 21 -3.37 5.67 5.37
CA LEU A 21 -2.16 4.92 5.67
C LEU A 21 -1.19 4.96 4.50
N LEU A 22 -1.66 4.67 3.29
CA LEU A 22 -0.81 4.63 2.10
C LEU A 22 -0.20 5.99 1.78
N THR A 23 -0.99 7.06 1.86
CA THR A 23 -0.48 8.42 1.63
C THR A 23 0.44 8.88 2.77
N GLY A 24 0.26 8.35 3.96
CA GLY A 24 1.14 8.62 5.09
C GLY A 24 2.50 7.95 4.97
N VAL A 25 2.54 6.73 4.43
CA VAL A 25 3.78 5.96 4.27
C VAL A 25 4.55 6.38 3.02
N PHE A 26 3.84 6.51 1.88
CA PHE A 26 4.47 6.80 0.59
C PHE A 26 4.31 8.27 0.24
N PRO A 27 5.42 9.05 0.18
CA PRO A 27 5.34 10.49 -0.07
C PRO A 27 4.68 10.88 -1.39
N ASP A 28 4.81 10.03 -2.42
CA ASP A 28 4.26 10.27 -3.75
C ASP A 28 2.89 9.63 -3.98
N ALA A 29 2.35 8.94 -2.99
CA ALA A 29 0.99 8.41 -3.09
C ALA A 29 -0.03 9.53 -2.98
N ARG A 30 -1.11 9.43 -3.73
CA ARG A 30 -2.18 10.41 -3.67
C ARG A 30 -3.55 9.78 -3.85
N ILE A 31 -4.54 10.33 -3.19
CA ILE A 31 -5.93 9.91 -3.34
C ILE A 31 -6.48 10.59 -4.60
N VAL A 32 -6.82 9.78 -5.61
CA VAL A 32 -7.39 10.25 -6.87
C VAL A 32 -8.90 10.37 -6.76
N ARG A 33 -9.52 9.47 -5.98
CA ARG A 33 -10.96 9.45 -5.75
C ARG A 33 -11.23 9.06 -4.31
N GLY A 34 -11.92 9.95 -3.58
CA GLY A 34 -12.35 9.67 -2.20
C GLY A 34 -13.69 8.94 -2.16
N GLU A 35 -14.14 8.64 -0.95
CA GLU A 35 -15.46 8.05 -0.74
C GLU A 35 -16.56 9.00 -1.17
N ASP A 36 -17.53 8.45 -1.89
CA ASP A 36 -18.75 9.17 -2.27
C ASP A 36 -19.93 8.37 -1.72
N PRO A 37 -20.61 8.87 -0.68
CA PRO A 37 -21.75 8.14 -0.09
C PRO A 37 -22.94 8.02 -1.03
N GLN A 38 -22.94 8.76 -2.14
CA GLN A 38 -23.98 8.69 -3.16
C GLN A 38 -23.70 7.61 -4.20
N ASP A 39 -22.50 7.06 -4.22
CA ASP A 39 -22.13 6.02 -5.17
C ASP A 39 -22.61 4.66 -4.65
N ALA A 40 -23.24 3.89 -5.55
CA ALA A 40 -23.71 2.54 -5.23
C ALA A 40 -22.54 1.57 -4.93
N HIS A 41 -21.35 1.85 -5.50
CA HIS A 41 -20.16 1.06 -5.33
C HIS A 41 -19.00 1.98 -4.92
N PRO A 42 -19.06 2.54 -3.71
CA PRO A 42 -18.03 3.49 -3.28
C PRO A 42 -16.69 2.77 -3.14
N GLU A 43 -15.72 3.24 -3.88
CA GLU A 43 -14.35 2.81 -3.77
C GLU A 43 -13.45 4.03 -3.67
N VAL A 44 -12.37 3.90 -2.94
CA VAL A 44 -11.33 4.93 -2.87
C VAL A 44 -10.20 4.51 -3.79
N ILE A 45 -9.75 5.43 -4.63
CA ILE A 45 -8.66 5.17 -5.56
C ILE A 45 -7.42 5.91 -5.08
N VAL A 46 -6.33 5.18 -4.89
CA VAL A 46 -5.02 5.72 -4.54
C VAL A 46 -4.06 5.42 -5.68
N GLU A 47 -3.39 6.45 -6.18
CA GLU A 47 -2.32 6.29 -7.16
C GLU A 47 -1.00 6.15 -6.42
N LEU A 48 -0.26 5.10 -6.73
CA LEU A 48 0.99 4.78 -6.06
C LEU A 48 1.83 3.89 -6.97
N GLY A 49 3.10 4.26 -7.16
CA GLY A 49 4.02 3.44 -7.96
C GLY A 49 3.63 3.28 -9.41
N GLY A 50 2.93 4.25 -9.97
CA GLY A 50 2.46 4.20 -11.35
C GLY A 50 1.22 3.33 -11.56
N LEU A 51 0.59 2.86 -10.49
CA LEU A 51 -0.61 2.04 -10.51
C LEU A 51 -1.71 2.67 -9.70
N GLU A 52 -2.95 2.33 -10.04
CA GLU A 52 -4.09 2.65 -9.20
C GLU A 52 -4.44 1.48 -8.30
N PHE A 53 -4.67 1.77 -7.03
CA PHE A 53 -5.19 0.82 -6.06
C PHE A 53 -6.64 1.20 -5.79
N ALA A 54 -7.55 0.26 -6.07
CA ALA A 54 -8.96 0.43 -5.76
C ALA A 54 -9.23 -0.20 -4.39
N LEU A 55 -9.56 0.62 -3.42
CA LEU A 55 -9.85 0.19 -2.06
C LEU A 55 -11.35 0.01 -1.92
N ILE A 56 -11.79 -1.22 -1.79
CA ILE A 56 -13.19 -1.61 -1.83
C ILE A 56 -13.60 -2.08 -0.44
N ARG A 57 -14.68 -1.53 0.09
CA ARG A 57 -15.18 -1.90 1.42
C ARG A 57 -15.64 -3.35 1.44
N GLY A 58 -15.19 -4.11 2.41
CA GLY A 58 -15.57 -5.48 2.62
C GLY A 58 -14.68 -6.16 3.64
N ASN A 59 -14.75 -7.47 3.69
CA ASN A 59 -13.90 -8.28 4.56
C ASN A 59 -12.66 -8.70 3.79
N GLY A 60 -11.52 -8.14 4.15
CA GLY A 60 -10.23 -8.52 3.60
C GLY A 60 -9.75 -9.85 4.15
N PRO A 61 -8.50 -10.25 3.86
CA PRO A 61 -7.94 -11.51 4.36
C PRO A 61 -7.99 -11.58 5.88
N ALA A 62 -8.39 -12.75 6.40
CA ALA A 62 -8.50 -12.97 7.84
C ALA A 62 -7.13 -12.99 8.52
N SER A 63 -6.06 -13.27 7.77
CA SER A 63 -4.70 -13.29 8.28
C SER A 63 -3.72 -13.03 7.14
N ARG A 64 -2.49 -12.70 7.50
CA ARG A 64 -1.41 -12.62 6.51
C ARG A 64 -1.05 -14.02 6.07
N ASN A 65 -0.89 -14.22 4.76
CA ASN A 65 -0.67 -15.55 4.18
C ASN A 65 0.57 -15.65 3.28
N GLY A 66 1.41 -14.61 3.29
CA GLY A 66 2.60 -14.57 2.45
C GLY A 66 2.42 -13.85 1.12
N ASP A 67 1.19 -13.67 0.65
CA ASP A 67 0.96 -12.85 -0.54
C ASP A 67 1.35 -11.41 -0.24
N HIS A 68 2.08 -10.78 -1.15
CA HIS A 68 2.51 -9.41 -0.94
C HIS A 68 2.68 -8.66 -2.25
N ILE A 69 2.66 -7.34 -2.15
CA ILE A 69 2.89 -6.43 -3.27
C ILE A 69 4.22 -5.76 -3.00
N ALA A 70 5.17 -5.95 -3.92
CA ALA A 70 6.51 -5.41 -3.78
C ALA A 70 6.70 -4.19 -4.67
N PHE A 71 7.19 -3.11 -4.08
CA PHE A 71 7.60 -1.91 -4.80
C PHE A 71 9.11 -1.87 -4.88
N ALA A 72 9.64 -1.62 -6.07
CA ALA A 72 11.06 -1.39 -6.26
C ALA A 72 11.36 0.05 -5.82
N VAL A 73 12.30 0.21 -4.90
CA VAL A 73 12.67 1.52 -4.35
C VAL A 73 14.19 1.64 -4.28
N SER A 74 14.68 2.87 -4.19
CA SER A 74 16.06 3.11 -3.81
C SER A 74 16.23 2.95 -2.30
N LYS A 75 17.46 2.82 -1.83
CA LYS A 75 17.73 2.76 -0.37
C LYS A 75 17.26 4.03 0.32
N GLU A 76 17.46 5.18 -0.31
CA GLU A 76 17.00 6.46 0.21
C GLU A 76 15.48 6.51 0.35
N GLU A 77 14.76 6.02 -0.66
CA GLU A 77 13.30 5.96 -0.62
C GLU A 77 12.80 5.01 0.46
N GLN A 78 13.46 3.84 0.61
CA GLN A 78 13.11 2.90 1.66
C GLN A 78 13.27 3.53 3.05
N LEU A 79 14.38 4.23 3.28
CA LEU A 79 14.63 4.88 4.57
C LEU A 79 13.64 6.01 4.84
N ALA A 80 13.25 6.75 3.81
CA ALA A 80 12.24 7.80 3.95
C ALA A 80 10.88 7.22 4.33
N CYS A 81 10.48 6.11 3.71
CA CYS A 81 9.23 5.43 4.06
C CYS A 81 9.29 4.85 5.47
N ALA A 82 10.43 4.26 5.87
CA ALA A 82 10.59 3.74 7.22
C ALA A 82 10.45 4.84 8.28
N ALA A 83 11.01 6.02 8.03
CA ALA A 83 10.85 7.16 8.94
C ALA A 83 9.40 7.59 9.07
N ARG A 84 8.63 7.54 7.99
CA ARG A 84 7.20 7.85 8.03
C ARG A 84 6.42 6.78 8.79
N MET A 85 6.78 5.51 8.62
CA MET A 85 6.17 4.42 9.40
C MET A 85 6.43 4.59 10.89
N ASP A 86 7.66 4.96 11.27
CA ASP A 86 8.01 5.23 12.67
C ASP A 86 7.16 6.36 13.22
N ALA A 87 6.98 7.44 12.47
CA ALA A 87 6.16 8.57 12.88
C ALA A 87 4.69 8.20 13.04
N LEU A 88 4.21 7.22 12.29
CA LEU A 88 2.83 6.71 12.35
C LEU A 88 2.68 5.56 13.36
N ALA A 89 3.75 5.18 14.04
CA ALA A 89 3.79 4.04 14.96
C ALA A 89 3.38 2.72 14.29
N LEU A 90 3.75 2.55 13.01
CA LEU A 90 3.50 1.32 12.28
C LEU A 90 4.66 0.36 12.47
N ASP A 91 4.32 -0.90 12.70
CA ASP A 91 5.31 -1.96 12.77
C ASP A 91 5.76 -2.36 11.36
N TYR A 92 7.04 -2.65 11.22
CA TYR A 92 7.59 -3.21 9.99
C TYR A 92 8.75 -4.13 10.33
N GLN A 93 9.08 -4.99 9.37
CA GLN A 93 10.18 -5.94 9.52
C GLN A 93 11.13 -5.79 8.34
N THR A 94 12.41 -5.96 8.60
CA THR A 94 13.43 -5.95 7.56
C THR A 94 13.99 -7.35 7.34
N ALA A 95 14.49 -7.60 6.14
CA ALA A 95 15.07 -8.86 5.74
C ALA A 95 16.16 -8.62 4.69
N ARG A 96 16.96 -9.64 4.43
CA ARG A 96 18.03 -9.60 3.42
C ARG A 96 18.98 -8.41 3.63
N GLU A 97 19.51 -8.31 4.86
CA GLU A 97 20.45 -7.24 5.23
C GLU A 97 19.85 -5.86 4.97
N ASP A 98 18.58 -5.70 5.35
CA ASP A 98 17.81 -4.46 5.21
C ASP A 98 17.55 -4.03 3.74
N MET A 99 17.71 -4.94 2.80
CA MET A 99 17.35 -4.68 1.40
C MET A 99 15.86 -4.89 1.13
N ALA A 100 15.14 -5.49 2.07
CA ALA A 100 13.69 -5.64 2.01
C ALA A 100 13.07 -5.13 3.31
N LEU A 101 11.96 -4.42 3.19
CA LEU A 101 11.18 -3.96 4.32
C LEU A 101 9.72 -4.35 4.08
N TYR A 102 9.10 -5.00 5.07
CA TYR A 102 7.71 -5.47 4.97
C TYR A 102 6.85 -4.77 6.00
N PHE A 103 5.68 -4.35 5.59
CA PHE A 103 4.65 -3.87 6.51
C PHE A 103 3.28 -4.34 6.01
N SER A 104 2.27 -4.26 6.85
CA SER A 104 0.92 -4.60 6.45
C SER A 104 -0.04 -3.47 6.75
N ASP A 105 -1.15 -3.46 6.01
CA ASP A 105 -2.26 -2.56 6.32
C ASP A 105 -3.13 -3.15 7.44
N TYR A 106 -4.26 -2.52 7.70
CA TYR A 106 -5.17 -2.95 8.77
C TYR A 106 -5.95 -4.22 8.44
N ASP A 107 -5.86 -4.67 7.18
CA ASP A 107 -6.65 -5.79 6.66
C ASP A 107 -5.76 -6.95 6.19
N ASN A 108 -4.54 -7.03 6.70
CA ASN A 108 -3.60 -8.12 6.43
C ASN A 108 -3.05 -8.19 5.00
N HIS A 109 -3.15 -7.11 4.22
CA HIS A 109 -2.40 -7.02 2.98
C HIS A 109 -0.96 -6.66 3.31
N VAL A 110 -0.02 -7.40 2.73
CA VAL A 110 1.41 -7.21 2.99
C VAL A 110 2.05 -6.46 1.84
N PHE A 111 2.84 -5.45 2.17
CA PHE A 111 3.60 -4.66 1.21
C PHE A 111 5.09 -4.82 1.49
N GLU A 112 5.85 -4.86 0.42
CA GLU A 112 7.31 -4.94 0.50
C GLU A 112 7.92 -3.74 -0.20
N LEU A 113 8.94 -3.15 0.42
CA LEU A 113 9.80 -2.15 -0.21
C LEU A 113 11.14 -2.85 -0.48
N GLU A 114 11.35 -3.21 -1.74
CA GLU A 114 12.53 -3.94 -2.17
C GLU A 114 13.55 -2.97 -2.77
N VAL A 115 14.73 -2.89 -2.16
CA VAL A 115 15.79 -2.04 -2.70
C VAL A 115 16.38 -2.70 -3.92
N VAL A 116 16.30 -2.00 -5.05
CA VAL A 116 16.83 -2.47 -6.32
C VAL A 116 17.85 -1.46 -6.85
N GLY A 117 18.78 -1.97 -7.62
CA GLY A 117 19.92 -1.19 -8.03
C GLY A 117 20.91 -1.06 -6.89
N SER A 118 21.90 -0.27 -7.06
CA SER A 118 22.95 -0.13 -6.03
C SER A 118 23.17 1.33 -5.70
#